data_27106141fbedb2cfc186283576f39a89
#
_entry.id   27106141fbedb2cfc186283576f39a89
#
_cell.length_a   1.000
_cell.length_b   1.000
_cell.length_c   1.000
_cell.angle_alpha   90.00
_cell.angle_beta   90.00
_cell.angle_gamma   90.00
#
_symmetry.space_group_name_H-M   'P 1'
#
loop_
_entity.id
_entity.type
_entity.pdbx_description
1 polymer ?
#
loop_
_entity_poly.entity_id
_entity_poly.type
_entity_poly.pdbx_seq_one_letter_code
_entity_poly.pdbx_strand_id
1 'polypeptide(L)'
;MWLAKLSRAGKLLDPIKVVAQVLMYPFFIGNVPTHSEIKLANSYFYDKATCLLAWKLFLPKEEFSLDHPAANPLIPDRGPPLKLMPPTLTVVAEHDWMRDRAIAYSEALRKVNVDAPVLEYKDAVHEFATLDMLLKTPQAEACAEDIAIWAKKYISLRGHEFSY
;
A
#
# COMPACT_ATOMS: atom_id res chain seq x y z
N MET A 1 6.58 1.14 2.72
CA MET A 1 6.46 2.17 3.77
C MET A 1 7.75 2.37 4.58
N TRP A 2 8.44 1.33 5.03
CA TRP A 2 9.74 1.42 5.70
C TRP A 2 10.84 2.04 4.82
N LEU A 3 10.92 1.70 3.54
CA LEU A 3 11.91 2.27 2.61
C LEU A 3 11.75 3.79 2.45
N ALA A 4 10.53 4.31 2.42
CA ALA A 4 10.29 5.75 2.38
C ALA A 4 10.68 6.45 3.70
N LYS A 5 10.57 5.76 4.85
CA LYS A 5 11.12 6.22 6.14
C LYS A 5 12.65 6.29 6.12
N LEU A 6 13.31 5.26 5.58
CA LEU A 6 14.76 5.18 5.50
C LEU A 6 15.35 6.19 4.52
N SER A 7 14.69 6.39 3.37
CA SER A 7 15.08 7.39 2.36
C SER A 7 15.16 8.82 2.92
N ARG A 8 14.40 9.12 3.97
CA ARG A 8 14.34 10.46 4.57
C ARG A 8 15.16 10.66 5.83
N ALA A 9 15.55 9.61 6.50
CA ALA A 9 16.54 9.70 7.57
C ALA A 9 17.90 10.18 7.05
N GLY A 10 18.03 10.41 5.74
CA GLY A 10 19.20 11.05 5.08
C GLY A 10 20.50 10.29 5.21
N LYS A 11 20.52 9.13 5.88
CA LYS A 11 21.75 8.45 6.26
C LYS A 11 21.91 7.02 5.74
N LEU A 12 20.82 6.36 5.29
CA LEU A 12 20.88 4.94 4.92
C LEU A 12 20.71 4.65 3.43
N LEU A 13 20.22 5.59 2.62
CA LEU A 13 19.97 5.37 1.20
C LEU A 13 20.67 6.36 0.26
N ASP A 14 21.49 7.27 0.77
CA ASP A 14 22.31 8.09 -0.13
C ASP A 14 23.31 7.19 -0.88
N PRO A 15 23.33 7.16 -2.22
CA PRO A 15 22.67 8.09 -3.16
C PRO A 15 21.27 7.69 -3.67
N ILE A 16 20.56 6.73 -3.06
CA ILE A 16 19.31 6.19 -3.57
C ILE A 16 18.14 7.12 -3.19
N LYS A 17 17.33 7.53 -4.19
CA LYS A 17 16.10 8.30 -3.99
C LYS A 17 14.88 7.48 -4.45
N VAL A 18 13.91 7.28 -3.55
CA VAL A 18 12.61 6.69 -3.91
C VAL A 18 11.81 7.75 -4.65
N VAL A 19 11.47 7.53 -5.91
CA VAL A 19 10.77 8.48 -6.79
C VAL A 19 9.27 8.27 -6.83
N ALA A 20 8.83 7.04 -6.65
CA ALA A 20 7.44 6.64 -6.59
C ALA A 20 7.34 5.30 -5.83
N GLN A 21 6.14 4.94 -5.38
CA GLN A 21 5.86 3.63 -4.77
C GLN A 21 4.54 3.08 -5.26
N VAL A 22 4.45 1.75 -5.37
CA VAL A 22 3.22 1.02 -5.63
C VAL A 22 2.90 0.20 -4.39
N LEU A 23 1.71 0.36 -3.84
CA LEU A 23 1.18 -0.43 -2.75
C LEU A 23 0.15 -1.39 -3.34
N MET A 24 0.51 -2.66 -3.44
CA MET A 24 -0.41 -3.70 -3.89
C MET A 24 -1.09 -4.31 -2.67
N TYR A 25 -2.41 -4.15 -2.60
CA TYR A 25 -3.26 -4.65 -1.49
C TYR A 25 -2.56 -4.54 -0.13
N PRO A 26 -2.21 -3.30 0.29
CA PRO A 26 -1.37 -3.10 1.47
C PRO A 26 -2.00 -3.68 2.72
N PHE A 27 -1.20 -4.37 3.50
CA PHE A 27 -1.57 -5.15 4.68
C PHE A 27 -1.81 -4.23 5.91
N PHE A 28 -2.71 -3.27 5.79
CA PHE A 28 -3.01 -2.33 6.87
C PHE A 28 -4.10 -2.86 7.80
N ILE A 29 -3.94 -2.63 9.10
CA ILE A 29 -4.92 -2.94 10.15
C ILE A 29 -5.05 -1.77 11.13
N GLY A 30 -5.99 -1.85 12.05
CA GLY A 30 -6.18 -0.89 13.14
C GLY A 30 -7.24 -1.33 14.13
N ASN A 31 -7.32 -0.67 15.29
CA ASN A 31 -8.27 -1.02 16.34
C ASN A 31 -9.72 -0.72 15.96
N VAL A 32 -9.96 0.37 15.23
CA VAL A 32 -11.31 0.73 14.77
C VAL A 32 -11.55 0.06 13.41
N PRO A 33 -12.47 -0.90 13.29
CA PRO A 33 -12.69 -1.60 12.03
C PRO A 33 -13.36 -0.70 10.99
N THR A 34 -12.99 -0.88 9.72
CA THR A 34 -13.62 -0.27 8.56
C THR A 34 -14.85 -1.08 8.11
N HIS A 35 -15.63 -0.55 7.17
CA HIS A 35 -16.79 -1.26 6.63
C HIS A 35 -16.39 -2.56 5.92
N SER A 36 -15.32 -2.54 5.09
CA SER A 36 -14.82 -3.75 4.44
C SER A 36 -14.31 -4.78 5.46
N GLU A 37 -13.63 -4.35 6.53
CA GLU A 37 -13.17 -5.24 7.60
C GLU A 37 -14.30 -5.94 8.37
N ILE A 38 -15.48 -5.30 8.45
CA ILE A 38 -16.68 -5.90 9.04
C ILE A 38 -17.36 -6.84 8.04
N LYS A 39 -17.61 -6.34 6.82
CA LYS A 39 -18.39 -7.06 5.80
C LYS A 39 -17.67 -8.27 5.24
N LEU A 40 -16.34 -8.18 5.07
CA LEU A 40 -15.51 -9.17 4.40
C LEU A 40 -14.54 -9.89 5.37
N ALA A 41 -14.87 -9.95 6.66
CA ALA A 41 -13.99 -10.53 7.70
C ALA A 41 -13.54 -11.97 7.42
N ASN A 42 -14.36 -12.74 6.69
CA ASN A 42 -14.12 -14.13 6.29
C ASN A 42 -13.85 -14.22 4.77
N SER A 43 -13.21 -13.23 4.18
CA SER A 43 -12.90 -13.25 2.75
C SER A 43 -11.93 -14.37 2.38
N TYR A 44 -11.94 -14.74 1.10
CA TYR A 44 -11.07 -15.79 0.58
C TYR A 44 -9.60 -15.40 0.64
N PHE A 45 -8.73 -16.39 0.85
CA PHE A 45 -7.26 -16.34 0.89
C PHE A 45 -6.69 -15.63 2.12
N TYR A 46 -7.12 -14.41 2.42
CA TYR A 46 -6.66 -13.63 3.56
C TYR A 46 -7.85 -13.13 4.38
N ASP A 47 -8.15 -13.83 5.45
CA ASP A 47 -9.14 -13.40 6.44
C ASP A 47 -8.50 -12.56 7.55
N LYS A 48 -9.34 -12.04 8.42
CA LYS A 48 -8.89 -11.24 9.56
C LYS A 48 -7.94 -12.01 10.49
N ALA A 49 -8.18 -13.30 10.71
CA ALA A 49 -7.36 -14.12 11.61
C ALA A 49 -5.94 -14.29 11.05
N THR A 50 -5.83 -14.58 9.77
CA THR A 50 -4.54 -14.70 9.05
C THR A 50 -3.76 -13.39 9.09
N CYS A 51 -4.41 -12.25 8.85
CA CYS A 51 -3.75 -10.96 8.91
C CYS A 51 -3.25 -10.61 10.31
N LEU A 52 -4.06 -10.87 11.35
CA LEU A 52 -3.63 -10.67 12.73
C LEU A 52 -2.43 -11.56 13.09
N LEU A 53 -2.43 -12.81 12.61
CA LEU A 53 -1.31 -13.72 12.82
C LEU A 53 -0.05 -13.20 12.12
N ALA A 54 -0.16 -12.74 10.87
CA ALA A 54 0.96 -12.19 10.12
C ALA A 54 1.61 -11.00 10.87
N TRP A 55 0.81 -10.08 11.41
CA TRP A 55 1.34 -8.97 12.19
C TRP A 55 1.97 -9.40 13.52
N LYS A 56 1.39 -10.41 14.20
CA LYS A 56 1.98 -10.99 15.42
C LYS A 56 3.33 -11.64 15.16
N LEU A 57 3.51 -12.24 13.98
CA LEU A 57 4.79 -12.85 13.59
C LEU A 57 5.81 -11.82 13.09
N PHE A 58 5.34 -10.72 12.50
CA PHE A 58 6.21 -9.70 11.92
C PHE A 58 6.74 -8.69 12.94
N LEU A 59 5.94 -8.29 13.92
CA LEU A 59 6.32 -7.34 14.95
C LEU A 59 6.94 -8.07 16.17
N PRO A 60 7.92 -7.45 16.85
CA PRO A 60 8.36 -7.93 18.15
C PRO A 60 7.16 -8.07 19.09
N LYS A 61 7.15 -9.11 19.92
CA LYS A 61 6.02 -9.44 20.78
C LYS A 61 5.60 -8.26 21.68
N GLU A 62 6.58 -7.52 22.17
CA GLU A 62 6.41 -6.38 23.05
C GLU A 62 5.87 -5.13 22.33
N GLU A 63 6.03 -5.06 21.00
CA GLU A 63 5.58 -3.94 20.17
C GLU A 63 4.27 -4.24 19.44
N PHE A 64 3.75 -5.47 19.54
CA PHE A 64 2.54 -5.85 18.83
C PHE A 64 1.34 -5.01 19.28
N SER A 65 0.79 -4.24 18.36
CA SER A 65 -0.44 -3.47 18.50
C SER A 65 -1.09 -3.33 17.14
N LEU A 66 -2.41 -3.36 17.07
CA LEU A 66 -3.17 -3.09 15.84
C LEU A 66 -2.97 -1.64 15.37
N ASP A 67 -2.62 -0.74 16.28
CA ASP A 67 -2.26 0.65 15.99
C ASP A 67 -0.75 0.89 16.01
N HIS A 68 0.05 -0.17 15.79
CA HIS A 68 1.47 0.02 15.52
C HIS A 68 1.66 0.81 14.20
N PRO A 69 2.56 1.82 14.14
CA PRO A 69 2.69 2.70 12.95
C PRO A 69 3.02 1.99 11.64
N ALA A 70 3.58 0.79 11.69
CA ALA A 70 3.79 -0.03 10.50
C ALA A 70 2.50 -0.68 10.00
N ALA A 71 1.60 -1.06 10.91
CA ALA A 71 0.34 -1.72 10.62
C ALA A 71 -0.78 -0.71 10.34
N ASN A 72 -0.82 0.39 11.08
CA ASN A 72 -1.76 1.49 10.90
C ASN A 72 -1.01 2.79 10.54
N PRO A 73 -0.79 3.07 9.25
CA PRO A 73 -0.04 4.25 8.82
C PRO A 73 -0.77 5.57 9.06
N LEU A 74 -2.06 5.54 9.42
CA LEU A 74 -2.89 6.71 9.69
C LEU A 74 -2.97 7.07 11.18
N ILE A 75 -2.28 6.34 12.05
CA ILE A 75 -2.26 6.68 13.47
C ILE A 75 -1.65 8.06 13.68
N PRO A 76 -2.33 8.98 14.40
CA PRO A 76 -1.82 10.33 14.61
C PRO A 76 -0.46 10.32 15.31
N ASP A 77 0.43 11.24 14.92
CA ASP A 77 1.70 11.57 15.57
C ASP A 77 2.72 10.42 15.74
N ARG A 78 2.44 9.25 15.18
CA ARG A 78 3.32 8.06 15.28
C ARG A 78 3.98 7.65 13.97
N GLY A 79 3.54 8.21 12.83
CA GLY A 79 4.10 7.97 11.51
C GLY A 79 4.95 9.12 10.99
N PRO A 80 5.67 8.93 9.88
CA PRO A 80 6.31 10.05 9.18
C PRO A 80 5.23 10.97 8.60
N PRO A 81 5.51 12.30 8.48
CA PRO A 81 4.56 13.23 7.86
C PRO A 81 4.17 12.78 6.45
N LEU A 82 2.86 12.61 6.19
CA LEU A 82 2.34 12.10 4.91
C LEU A 82 2.77 12.99 3.72
N LYS A 83 2.86 14.32 3.92
CA LYS A 83 3.33 15.27 2.89
C LYS A 83 4.72 14.98 2.34
N LEU A 84 5.44 14.15 3.03
CA LEU A 84 6.78 13.74 2.66
C LEU A 84 6.79 12.40 1.91
N MET A 85 5.70 11.70 1.72
CA MET A 85 5.65 10.46 0.96
C MET A 85 5.86 10.72 -0.53
N PRO A 86 6.50 9.80 -1.26
CA PRO A 86 6.59 9.89 -2.71
C PRO A 86 5.20 9.71 -3.34
N PRO A 87 5.02 10.05 -4.63
CA PRO A 87 3.87 9.63 -5.39
C PRO A 87 3.57 8.15 -5.16
N THR A 88 2.31 7.81 -4.89
CA THR A 88 1.91 6.49 -4.39
C THR A 88 0.71 5.97 -5.16
N LEU A 89 0.90 4.92 -5.95
CA LEU A 89 -0.21 4.15 -6.51
C LEU A 89 -0.67 3.11 -5.49
N THR A 90 -1.97 3.05 -5.21
CA THR A 90 -2.56 2.01 -4.37
C THR A 90 -3.47 1.12 -5.21
N VAL A 91 -3.18 -0.17 -5.22
CA VAL A 91 -4.00 -1.20 -5.87
C VAL A 91 -4.82 -1.91 -4.81
N VAL A 92 -6.12 -2.01 -5.02
CA VAL A 92 -7.06 -2.70 -4.12
C VAL A 92 -7.97 -3.65 -4.89
N ALA A 93 -8.46 -4.66 -4.20
CA ALA A 93 -9.41 -5.64 -4.72
C ALA A 93 -10.78 -5.45 -4.06
N GLU A 94 -11.87 -5.59 -4.82
CA GLU A 94 -13.24 -5.38 -4.30
C GLU A 94 -13.56 -6.29 -3.12
N HIS A 95 -13.11 -7.55 -3.18
CA HIS A 95 -13.39 -8.57 -2.17
C HIS A 95 -12.27 -8.72 -1.13
N ASP A 96 -11.46 -7.68 -0.96
CA ASP A 96 -10.41 -7.63 0.08
C ASP A 96 -10.95 -6.93 1.33
N TRP A 97 -10.89 -7.60 2.47
CA TRP A 97 -11.36 -7.04 3.72
C TRP A 97 -10.52 -5.83 4.21
N MET A 98 -9.26 -5.68 3.76
CA MET A 98 -8.38 -4.54 4.07
C MET A 98 -8.57 -3.34 3.13
N ARG A 99 -9.42 -3.45 2.11
CA ARG A 99 -9.59 -2.47 1.02
C ARG A 99 -9.80 -1.04 1.50
N ASP A 100 -10.78 -0.83 2.38
CA ASP A 100 -11.18 0.52 2.78
C ASP A 100 -10.07 1.27 3.52
N ARG A 101 -9.22 0.56 4.26
CA ARG A 101 -8.07 1.15 4.95
C ARG A 101 -6.98 1.59 3.98
N ALA A 102 -6.76 0.84 2.93
CA ALA A 102 -5.85 1.21 1.84
C ALA A 102 -6.36 2.46 1.09
N ILE A 103 -7.67 2.53 0.83
CA ILE A 103 -8.31 3.70 0.22
C ILE A 103 -8.16 4.93 1.13
N ALA A 104 -8.46 4.79 2.43
CA ALA A 104 -8.31 5.88 3.40
C ALA A 104 -6.88 6.42 3.47
N TYR A 105 -5.87 5.55 3.34
CA TYR A 105 -4.48 5.97 3.28
C TYR A 105 -4.18 6.83 2.05
N SER A 106 -4.65 6.42 0.86
CA SER A 106 -4.51 7.21 -0.37
C SER A 106 -5.24 8.55 -0.28
N GLU A 107 -6.42 8.59 0.33
CA GLU A 107 -7.15 9.84 0.58
C GLU A 107 -6.37 10.78 1.49
N ALA A 108 -5.77 10.25 2.55
CA ALA A 108 -4.96 11.04 3.46
C ALA A 108 -3.71 11.63 2.77
N LEU A 109 -3.08 10.88 1.85
CA LEU A 109 -1.98 11.37 1.02
C LEU A 109 -2.44 12.52 0.09
N ARG A 110 -3.58 12.36 -0.58
CA ARG A 110 -4.14 13.41 -1.44
C ARG A 110 -4.46 14.69 -0.69
N LYS A 111 -4.97 14.60 0.56
CA LYS A 111 -5.24 15.76 1.41
C LYS A 111 -4.00 16.61 1.72
N VAL A 112 -2.82 16.04 1.60
CA VAL A 112 -1.53 16.76 1.79
C VAL A 112 -0.78 16.96 0.46
N ASN A 113 -1.50 16.95 -0.67
CA ASN A 113 -1.00 17.18 -2.03
C ASN A 113 0.05 16.17 -2.51
N VAL A 114 -0.02 14.93 -2.06
CA VAL A 114 0.74 13.80 -2.64
C VAL A 114 -0.10 13.18 -3.76
N ASP A 115 0.48 12.95 -4.94
CA ASP A 115 -0.17 12.19 -6.02
C ASP A 115 -0.39 10.75 -5.55
N ALA A 116 -1.64 10.37 -5.31
CA ALA A 116 -1.99 9.09 -4.70
C ALA A 116 -3.29 8.50 -5.29
N PRO A 117 -3.25 8.06 -6.57
CA PRO A 117 -4.39 7.39 -7.19
C PRO A 117 -4.64 6.02 -6.57
N VAL A 118 -5.89 5.56 -6.68
CA VAL A 118 -6.32 4.22 -6.32
C VAL A 118 -6.82 3.51 -7.58
N LEU A 119 -6.36 2.28 -7.79
CA LEU A 119 -6.91 1.35 -8.77
C LEU A 119 -7.67 0.26 -8.03
N GLU A 120 -8.98 0.21 -8.21
CA GLU A 120 -9.86 -0.80 -7.63
C GLU A 120 -10.29 -1.78 -8.73
N TYR A 121 -10.04 -3.08 -8.51
CA TYR A 121 -10.41 -4.15 -9.43
C TYR A 121 -11.64 -4.89 -8.93
N LYS A 122 -12.71 -4.84 -9.73
CA LYS A 122 -13.97 -5.54 -9.46
C LYS A 122 -13.78 -7.05 -9.56
N ASP A 123 -14.56 -7.78 -8.78
CA ASP A 123 -14.53 -9.26 -8.71
C ASP A 123 -13.14 -9.84 -8.34
N ALA A 124 -12.21 -9.01 -7.90
CA ALA A 124 -10.88 -9.42 -7.47
C ALA A 124 -10.83 -9.67 -5.96
N VAL A 125 -9.94 -10.58 -5.55
CA VAL A 125 -9.64 -10.92 -4.15
C VAL A 125 -8.24 -10.43 -3.77
N HIS A 126 -7.89 -10.48 -2.51
CA HIS A 126 -6.53 -10.17 -2.06
C HIS A 126 -5.49 -10.98 -2.86
N GLU A 127 -4.36 -10.35 -3.22
CA GLU A 127 -3.27 -10.95 -4.02
C GLU A 127 -3.65 -11.42 -5.44
N PHE A 128 -4.77 -10.96 -6.01
CA PHE A 128 -5.25 -11.38 -7.34
C PHE A 128 -4.21 -11.26 -8.46
N ALA A 129 -3.27 -10.33 -8.36
CA ALA A 129 -2.23 -10.10 -9.37
C ALA A 129 -0.83 -10.62 -8.95
N THR A 130 -0.76 -11.46 -7.90
CA THR A 130 0.50 -12.07 -7.41
C THR A 130 0.39 -13.56 -7.15
N LEU A 131 -0.82 -14.10 -6.93
CA LEU A 131 -1.03 -15.54 -6.79
C LEU A 131 -1.00 -16.22 -8.17
N ASP A 132 -0.14 -17.22 -8.33
CA ASP A 132 0.08 -17.93 -9.60
C ASP A 132 -1.21 -18.38 -10.29
N MET A 133 -2.18 -18.87 -9.52
CA MET A 133 -3.46 -19.34 -10.03
C MET A 133 -4.36 -18.22 -10.59
N LEU A 134 -4.10 -16.96 -10.22
CA LEU A 134 -4.89 -15.79 -10.62
C LEU A 134 -4.20 -14.89 -11.66
N LEU A 135 -2.91 -15.12 -11.97
CA LEU A 135 -2.13 -14.27 -12.87
C LEU A 135 -2.68 -14.16 -14.29
N LYS A 136 -3.47 -15.15 -14.72
CA LYS A 136 -4.11 -15.18 -16.05
C LYS A 136 -5.54 -14.63 -16.06
N THR A 137 -5.98 -14.02 -14.96
CA THR A 137 -7.29 -13.36 -14.91
C THR A 137 -7.22 -11.99 -15.59
N PRO A 138 -8.31 -11.52 -16.22
CA PRO A 138 -8.35 -10.20 -16.84
C PRO A 138 -7.97 -9.07 -15.86
N GLN A 139 -8.33 -9.22 -14.58
CA GLN A 139 -7.98 -8.26 -13.54
C GLN A 139 -6.48 -8.20 -13.29
N ALA A 140 -5.79 -9.34 -13.25
CA ALA A 140 -4.35 -9.41 -13.04
C ALA A 140 -3.58 -8.82 -14.23
N GLU A 141 -3.99 -9.14 -15.46
CA GLU A 141 -3.38 -8.59 -16.67
C GLU A 141 -3.58 -7.06 -16.75
N ALA A 142 -4.80 -6.58 -16.55
CA ALA A 142 -5.08 -5.15 -16.52
C ALA A 142 -4.28 -4.42 -15.41
N CYS A 143 -4.14 -5.04 -14.23
CA CYS A 143 -3.37 -4.49 -13.13
C CYS A 143 -1.89 -4.31 -13.50
N ALA A 144 -1.29 -5.29 -14.17
CA ALA A 144 0.09 -5.22 -14.61
C ALA A 144 0.31 -4.07 -15.62
N GLU A 145 -0.61 -3.92 -16.58
CA GLU A 145 -0.59 -2.84 -17.57
C GLU A 145 -0.75 -1.46 -16.91
N ASP A 146 -1.73 -1.29 -16.04
CA ASP A 146 -2.02 -0.03 -15.35
C ASP A 146 -0.84 0.42 -14.47
N ILE A 147 -0.22 -0.53 -13.74
CA ILE A 147 0.99 -0.25 -12.96
C ILE A 147 2.14 0.18 -13.87
N ALA A 148 2.35 -0.50 -15.00
CA ALA A 148 3.41 -0.17 -15.95
C ALA A 148 3.21 1.24 -16.54
N ILE A 149 1.98 1.61 -16.92
CA ILE A 149 1.63 2.93 -17.43
C ILE A 149 1.92 4.00 -16.37
N TRP A 150 1.45 3.78 -15.13
CA TRP A 150 1.66 4.73 -14.05
C TRP A 150 3.14 4.88 -13.69
N ALA A 151 3.90 3.79 -13.57
CA ALA A 151 5.32 3.81 -13.24
C ALA A 151 6.14 4.53 -14.31
N LYS A 152 5.80 4.34 -15.59
CA LYS A 152 6.46 5.01 -16.73
C LYS A 152 6.45 6.53 -16.60
N LYS A 153 5.37 7.11 -16.06
CA LYS A 153 5.28 8.57 -15.80
C LYS A 153 6.46 9.06 -14.95
N TYR A 154 6.82 8.35 -13.89
CA TYR A 154 7.87 8.79 -12.95
C TYR A 154 9.29 8.39 -13.40
N ILE A 155 9.43 7.34 -14.18
CA ILE A 155 10.70 6.93 -14.78
C ILE A 155 11.08 7.90 -15.90
N SER A 156 10.13 8.28 -16.76
CA SER A 156 10.35 9.17 -17.91
C SER A 156 10.68 10.61 -17.49
N LEU A 157 10.11 11.11 -16.39
CA LEU A 157 10.41 12.45 -15.89
C LEU A 157 11.88 12.61 -15.48
N ARG A 158 12.59 11.52 -15.12
CA ARG A 158 14.02 11.56 -14.80
C ARG A 158 14.94 11.67 -16.02
N GLY A 159 14.50 11.20 -17.18
CA GLY A 159 15.30 11.31 -18.41
C GLY A 159 15.57 12.76 -18.83
N HIS A 160 14.75 13.69 -18.38
CA HIS A 160 14.91 15.13 -18.66
C HIS A 160 15.79 15.86 -17.63
N GLU A 161 16.01 15.31 -16.43
CA GLU A 161 16.90 15.92 -15.42
C GLU A 161 18.39 15.69 -15.69
N PHE A 162 18.75 14.78 -16.60
CA PHE A 162 20.12 14.44 -16.97
C PHE A 162 20.52 14.86 -18.40
N SER A 163 19.70 15.68 -19.06
CA SER A 163 19.97 16.21 -20.41
C SER A 163 20.52 17.64 -20.34
N TYR A 164 21.61 17.83 -19.57
CA TYR A 164 22.43 19.07 -19.60
C TYR A 164 23.90 18.71 -19.56
#